data_3a57e3bedb56cf745d720c1d396bedd6
#
_entry.id   3a57e3bedb56cf745d720c1d396bedd6
#
_cell.length_a   1.000
_cell.length_b   1.000
_cell.length_c   1.000
_cell.angle_alpha   90.00
_cell.angle_beta   90.00
_cell.angle_gamma   90.00
#
_symmetry.space_group_name_H-M   'P 1'
#
loop_
_entity.id
_entity.type
_entity.pdbx_description
1 polymer ?
#
loop_
_entity_poly.entity_id
_entity_poly.type
_entity_poly.pdbx_seq_one_letter_code
_entity_poly.pdbx_strand_id
1 'polypeptide(L)'
;IPMAIVVALSIGYVTKKSKISNDTSIGILFAGLFALGLILLSVQGGLNISVEDILLGQVISTSWLDVYVTSILAFLVTVIMIAMYKPMVFVGFDYQGAIVAGIKADKVDYLLLIVLSIVVVVTLNVVGIVLVIGMLITPAAAASLVVKRFSNTIPIGMLFGIMSAIIGLYISYYLDTPPGPSICLVSTAIFILAFVKTKIFTR
;
A
#
# COMPACT_ATOMS: atom_id res chain seq x y z
N ILE A 1 4.79 12.80 -8.03
CA ILE A 1 3.48 12.30 -8.49
C ILE A 1 3.48 11.94 -9.99
N PRO A 2 3.90 12.80 -10.95
CA PRO A 2 3.82 12.44 -12.37
C PRO A 2 4.65 11.19 -12.73
N MET A 3 5.83 11.04 -12.14
CA MET A 3 6.69 9.86 -12.37
C MET A 3 6.04 8.56 -11.86
N ALA A 4 5.34 8.61 -10.73
CA ALA A 4 4.63 7.44 -10.20
C ALA A 4 3.49 6.97 -11.11
N ILE A 5 2.77 7.92 -11.72
CA ILE A 5 1.72 7.59 -12.70
C ILE A 5 2.33 6.93 -13.94
N VAL A 6 3.45 7.46 -14.44
CA VAL A 6 4.17 6.86 -15.58
C VAL A 6 4.62 5.43 -15.27
N VAL A 7 5.18 5.21 -14.07
CA VAL A 7 5.60 3.87 -13.61
C VAL A 7 4.40 2.92 -13.50
N ALA A 8 3.29 3.36 -12.91
CA ALA A 8 2.09 2.56 -12.80
C ALA A 8 1.51 2.15 -14.16
N LEU A 9 1.46 3.09 -15.10
CA LEU A 9 1.03 2.80 -16.47
C LEU A 9 1.99 1.83 -17.18
N SER A 10 3.30 1.99 -16.95
CA SER A 10 4.33 1.09 -17.48
C SER A 10 4.18 -0.34 -16.94
N ILE A 11 3.92 -0.50 -15.63
CA ILE A 11 3.61 -1.79 -15.00
C ILE A 11 2.39 -2.41 -15.68
N GLY A 12 1.29 -1.68 -15.79
CA GLY A 12 0.06 -2.16 -16.43
C GLY A 12 0.28 -2.58 -17.90
N TYR A 13 1.07 -1.82 -18.65
CA TYR A 13 1.41 -2.14 -20.03
C TYR A 13 2.27 -3.41 -20.16
N VAL A 14 3.36 -3.50 -19.38
CA VAL A 14 4.26 -4.66 -19.39
C VAL A 14 3.53 -5.93 -18.98
N THR A 15 2.73 -5.86 -17.93
CA THR A 15 1.93 -6.98 -17.42
C THR A 15 0.95 -7.51 -18.46
N LYS A 16 0.24 -6.62 -19.16
CA LYS A 16 -0.75 -7.03 -20.18
C LYS A 16 -0.11 -7.58 -21.45
N LYS A 17 1.11 -7.17 -21.79
CA LYS A 17 1.78 -7.56 -23.04
C LYS A 17 2.78 -8.69 -22.89
N SER A 18 3.29 -8.93 -21.70
CA SER A 18 4.25 -10.02 -21.41
C SER A 18 3.52 -11.23 -20.80
N LYS A 19 4.06 -12.44 -21.06
CA LYS A 19 3.59 -13.68 -20.42
C LYS A 19 4.10 -13.85 -18.98
N ILE A 20 4.62 -12.79 -18.37
CA ILE A 20 5.19 -12.78 -17.02
C ILE A 20 4.06 -12.50 -16.02
N SER A 21 4.12 -13.11 -14.84
CA SER A 21 3.13 -12.85 -13.78
C SER A 21 3.16 -11.40 -13.32
N ASN A 22 2.01 -10.89 -12.88
CA ASN A 22 1.87 -9.52 -12.39
C ASN A 22 2.88 -9.21 -11.28
N ASP A 23 3.06 -10.14 -10.34
CA ASP A 23 3.98 -9.98 -9.20
C ASP A 23 5.44 -9.90 -9.65
N THR A 24 5.83 -10.73 -10.63
CA THR A 24 7.18 -10.69 -11.19
C THR A 24 7.45 -9.38 -11.93
N SER A 25 6.49 -8.86 -12.69
CA SER A 25 6.62 -7.59 -13.41
C SER A 25 6.78 -6.42 -12.43
N ILE A 26 5.99 -6.41 -11.36
CA ILE A 26 6.08 -5.40 -10.29
C ILE A 26 7.45 -5.49 -9.62
N GLY A 27 7.91 -6.68 -9.25
CA GLY A 27 9.20 -6.87 -8.58
C GLY A 27 10.40 -6.41 -9.42
N ILE A 28 10.44 -6.73 -10.71
CA ILE A 28 11.52 -6.32 -11.61
C ILE A 28 11.53 -4.80 -11.80
N LEU A 29 10.37 -4.19 -12.06
CA LEU A 29 10.28 -2.75 -12.26
C LEU A 29 10.59 -1.99 -10.97
N PHE A 30 10.12 -2.47 -9.82
CA PHE A 30 10.45 -1.90 -8.52
C PHE A 30 11.96 -1.94 -8.26
N ALA A 31 12.60 -3.09 -8.40
CA ALA A 31 14.03 -3.25 -8.16
C ALA A 31 14.87 -2.39 -9.12
N GLY A 32 14.51 -2.36 -10.40
CA GLY A 32 15.21 -1.58 -11.41
C GLY A 32 15.09 -0.07 -11.18
N LEU A 33 13.90 0.42 -10.90
CA LEU A 33 13.66 1.85 -10.65
C LEU A 33 14.24 2.31 -9.31
N PHE A 34 14.19 1.46 -8.28
CA PHE A 34 14.81 1.73 -6.99
C PHE A 34 16.33 1.84 -7.11
N ALA A 35 16.98 0.88 -7.82
CA ALA A 35 18.40 0.92 -8.09
C ALA A 35 18.80 2.18 -8.90
N LEU A 36 18.01 2.53 -9.90
CA LEU A 36 18.23 3.74 -10.70
C LEU A 36 18.09 5.01 -9.85
N GLY A 37 17.09 5.06 -8.95
CA GLY A 37 16.91 6.15 -7.98
C GLY A 37 18.12 6.32 -7.07
N LEU A 38 18.67 5.22 -6.52
CA LEU A 38 19.87 5.25 -5.69
C LEU A 38 21.11 5.72 -6.46
N ILE A 39 21.28 5.29 -7.70
CA ILE A 39 22.39 5.76 -8.56
C ILE A 39 22.29 7.27 -8.81
N LEU A 40 21.10 7.78 -9.14
CA LEU A 40 20.88 9.20 -9.36
C LEU A 40 21.16 10.03 -8.10
N LEU A 41 20.75 9.54 -6.93
CA LEU A 41 21.07 10.18 -5.64
C LEU A 41 22.59 10.20 -5.38
N SER A 42 23.28 9.09 -5.67
CA SER A 42 24.72 8.96 -5.49
C SER A 42 25.52 9.93 -6.39
N VAL A 43 25.06 10.15 -7.62
CA VAL A 43 25.70 11.06 -8.59
C VAL A 43 25.53 12.53 -8.20
N GLN A 44 24.46 12.91 -7.53
CA GLN A 44 24.19 14.28 -7.11
C GLN A 44 25.07 14.80 -5.95
N GLY A 45 25.85 13.94 -5.29
CA GLY A 45 27.02 14.25 -4.46
C GLY A 45 26.96 15.37 -3.41
N GLY A 46 25.78 15.86 -3.02
CA GLY A 46 25.63 17.01 -2.13
C GLY A 46 24.43 16.99 -1.18
N LEU A 47 23.59 15.98 -1.29
CA LEU A 47 22.46 15.83 -0.39
C LEU A 47 22.84 14.86 0.73
N ASN A 48 23.01 15.36 1.96
CA ASN A 48 23.14 14.55 3.18
C ASN A 48 21.80 13.84 3.51
N ILE A 49 21.19 13.18 2.50
CA ILE A 49 20.01 12.37 2.71
C ILE A 49 20.52 10.99 3.08
N SER A 50 20.39 10.60 4.34
CA SER A 50 20.72 9.25 4.76
C SER A 50 19.71 8.27 4.14
N VAL A 51 20.20 7.17 3.62
CA VAL A 51 19.33 6.09 3.12
C VAL A 51 18.39 5.61 4.22
N GLU A 52 18.81 5.73 5.47
CA GLU A 52 18.03 5.45 6.67
C GLU A 52 16.77 6.32 6.76
N ASP A 53 16.87 7.63 6.48
CA ASP A 53 15.71 8.55 6.52
C ASP A 53 14.65 8.18 5.47
N ILE A 54 15.08 7.70 4.30
CA ILE A 54 14.16 7.26 3.24
C ILE A 54 13.48 5.94 3.64
N LEU A 55 14.21 5.02 4.26
CA LEU A 55 13.68 3.71 4.65
C LEU A 55 12.76 3.78 5.87
N LEU A 56 13.17 4.55 6.87
CA LEU A 56 12.45 4.65 8.15
C LEU A 56 11.36 5.72 8.15
N GLY A 57 11.45 6.69 7.22
CA GLY A 57 10.54 7.84 7.15
C GLY A 57 10.75 8.84 8.30
N GLN A 58 10.12 9.99 8.16
CA GLN A 58 10.21 11.09 9.12
C GLN A 58 8.87 11.36 9.83
N VAL A 59 8.23 10.31 10.35
CA VAL A 59 6.88 10.41 10.97
C VAL A 59 6.84 11.48 12.06
N ILE A 60 7.94 11.63 12.84
CA ILE A 60 8.02 12.59 13.94
C ILE A 60 8.22 14.04 13.43
N SER A 61 8.82 14.21 12.26
CA SER A 61 9.11 15.51 11.66
C SER A 61 8.06 15.97 10.66
N THR A 62 6.87 15.35 10.66
CA THR A 62 5.78 15.64 9.72
C THR A 62 5.28 17.08 9.90
N SER A 63 5.24 17.84 8.81
CA SER A 63 4.71 19.20 8.78
C SER A 63 3.17 19.20 8.81
N TRP A 64 2.58 20.27 9.33
CA TRP A 64 1.12 20.47 9.25
C TRP A 64 0.59 20.43 7.82
N LEU A 65 1.38 20.90 6.86
CA LEU A 65 1.05 20.85 5.44
C LEU A 65 0.93 19.39 4.95
N ASP A 66 1.83 18.51 5.37
CA ASP A 66 1.79 17.08 5.02
C ASP A 66 0.53 16.42 5.59
N VAL A 67 0.15 16.78 6.81
CA VAL A 67 -1.09 16.28 7.45
C VAL A 67 -2.32 16.69 6.65
N TYR A 68 -2.41 17.96 6.22
CA TYR A 68 -3.54 18.43 5.41
C TYR A 68 -3.59 17.72 4.05
N VAL A 69 -2.45 17.64 3.35
CA VAL A 69 -2.36 16.99 2.03
C VAL A 69 -2.75 15.51 2.13
N THR A 70 -2.23 14.81 3.14
CA THR A 70 -2.53 13.38 3.34
C THR A 70 -3.99 13.16 3.72
N SER A 71 -4.57 14.04 4.55
CA SER A 71 -5.98 13.95 4.96
C SER A 71 -6.93 14.18 3.78
N ILE A 72 -6.66 15.20 2.96
CA ILE A 72 -7.45 15.48 1.74
C ILE A 72 -7.34 14.30 0.77
N LEU A 73 -6.14 13.77 0.56
CA LEU A 73 -5.92 12.61 -0.30
C LEU A 73 -6.67 11.39 0.24
N ALA A 74 -6.57 11.10 1.53
CA ALA A 74 -7.27 9.98 2.16
C ALA A 74 -8.78 10.08 1.97
N PHE A 75 -9.34 11.28 2.15
CA PHE A 75 -10.76 11.53 1.91
C PHE A 75 -11.14 11.29 0.45
N LEU A 76 -10.38 11.85 -0.51
CA LEU A 76 -10.63 11.71 -1.93
C LEU A 76 -10.54 10.24 -2.38
N VAL A 77 -9.50 9.53 -1.95
CA VAL A 77 -9.33 8.09 -2.24
C VAL A 77 -10.49 7.27 -1.67
N THR A 78 -10.89 7.55 -0.44
CA THR A 78 -12.03 6.85 0.19
C THR A 78 -13.32 7.07 -0.59
N VAL A 79 -13.59 8.28 -1.05
CA VAL A 79 -14.76 8.59 -1.88
C VAL A 79 -14.71 7.84 -3.21
N ILE A 80 -13.54 7.83 -3.89
CA ILE A 80 -13.35 7.09 -5.15
C ILE A 80 -13.58 5.59 -4.93
N MET A 81 -13.00 5.02 -3.87
CA MET A 81 -13.10 3.59 -3.55
C MET A 81 -14.55 3.19 -3.23
N ILE A 82 -15.30 4.02 -2.52
CA ILE A 82 -16.72 3.78 -2.24
C ILE A 82 -17.55 3.87 -3.53
N ALA A 83 -17.34 4.89 -4.34
CA ALA A 83 -18.06 5.10 -5.60
C ALA A 83 -17.81 3.97 -6.61
N MET A 84 -16.57 3.49 -6.70
CA MET A 84 -16.13 2.46 -7.64
C MET A 84 -16.08 1.05 -7.03
N TYR A 85 -16.60 0.87 -5.81
CA TYR A 85 -16.53 -0.40 -5.09
C TYR A 85 -17.06 -1.59 -5.90
N LYS A 86 -18.29 -1.47 -6.44
CA LYS A 86 -18.93 -2.57 -7.19
C LYS A 86 -18.13 -2.98 -8.43
N PRO A 87 -17.77 -2.07 -9.36
CA PRO A 87 -16.97 -2.43 -10.52
C PRO A 87 -15.58 -2.95 -10.16
N MET A 88 -14.90 -2.40 -9.13
CA MET A 88 -13.60 -2.89 -8.68
C MET A 88 -13.66 -4.31 -8.15
N VAL A 89 -14.64 -4.62 -7.32
CA VAL A 89 -14.85 -5.98 -6.79
C VAL A 89 -15.15 -6.94 -7.93
N PHE A 90 -16.02 -6.58 -8.85
CA PHE A 90 -16.38 -7.46 -9.97
C PHE A 90 -15.18 -7.75 -10.87
N VAL A 91 -14.43 -6.72 -11.26
CA VAL A 91 -13.21 -6.88 -12.08
C VAL A 91 -12.15 -7.72 -11.36
N GLY A 92 -12.00 -7.54 -10.04
CA GLY A 92 -11.03 -8.30 -9.23
C GLY A 92 -11.35 -9.79 -9.09
N PHE A 93 -12.63 -10.17 -9.10
CA PHE A 93 -13.04 -11.58 -9.00
C PHE A 93 -13.18 -12.27 -10.35
N ASP A 94 -13.77 -11.58 -11.33
CA ASP A 94 -14.03 -12.14 -12.66
C ASP A 94 -13.85 -11.06 -13.73
N TYR A 95 -12.63 -10.95 -14.21
CA TYR A 95 -12.24 -9.98 -15.24
C TYR A 95 -13.00 -10.21 -16.56
N GLN A 96 -13.16 -11.48 -16.95
CA GLN A 96 -13.85 -11.84 -18.19
C GLN A 96 -15.36 -11.60 -18.09
N GLY A 97 -15.96 -11.98 -16.96
CA GLY A 97 -17.36 -11.72 -16.68
C GLY A 97 -17.67 -10.22 -16.62
N ALA A 98 -16.77 -9.40 -16.09
CA ALA A 98 -16.92 -7.95 -16.07
C ALA A 98 -16.98 -7.36 -17.50
N ILE A 99 -16.14 -7.83 -18.42
CA ILE A 99 -16.17 -7.41 -19.83
C ILE A 99 -17.50 -7.78 -20.48
N VAL A 100 -17.98 -9.02 -20.28
CA VAL A 100 -19.25 -9.49 -20.82
C VAL A 100 -20.43 -8.70 -20.25
N ALA A 101 -20.35 -8.29 -18.97
CA ALA A 101 -21.33 -7.42 -18.33
C ALA A 101 -21.27 -5.94 -18.79
N GLY A 102 -20.40 -5.59 -19.75
CA GLY A 102 -20.28 -4.24 -20.29
C GLY A 102 -19.42 -3.28 -19.45
N ILE A 103 -18.74 -3.79 -18.42
CA ILE A 103 -17.82 -2.99 -17.60
C ILE A 103 -16.50 -2.83 -18.40
N LYS A 104 -16.01 -1.61 -18.47
CA LYS A 104 -14.69 -1.33 -19.07
C LYS A 104 -13.59 -1.72 -18.08
N ALA A 105 -13.34 -3.05 -17.94
CA ALA A 105 -12.44 -3.62 -16.94
C ALA A 105 -11.04 -3.00 -16.98
N ASP A 106 -10.48 -2.75 -18.17
CA ASP A 106 -9.19 -2.06 -18.32
C ASP A 106 -9.15 -0.69 -17.66
N LYS A 107 -10.23 0.10 -17.76
CA LYS A 107 -10.29 1.43 -17.18
C LYS A 107 -10.36 1.37 -15.65
N VAL A 108 -11.06 0.38 -15.11
CA VAL A 108 -11.14 0.15 -13.64
C VAL A 108 -9.78 -0.24 -13.11
N ASP A 109 -9.08 -1.12 -13.80
CA ASP A 109 -7.74 -1.59 -13.43
C ASP A 109 -6.72 -0.45 -13.46
N TYR A 110 -6.67 0.34 -14.55
CA TYR A 110 -5.80 1.52 -14.63
C TYR A 110 -6.14 2.58 -13.58
N LEU A 111 -7.42 2.81 -13.28
CA LEU A 111 -7.81 3.73 -12.21
C LEU A 111 -7.28 3.27 -10.87
N LEU A 112 -7.39 1.97 -10.56
CA LEU A 112 -6.88 1.38 -9.33
C LEU A 112 -5.37 1.55 -9.22
N LEU A 113 -4.62 1.29 -10.29
CA LEU A 113 -3.17 1.48 -10.34
C LEU A 113 -2.77 2.94 -10.14
N ILE A 114 -3.49 3.89 -10.74
CA ILE A 114 -3.22 5.32 -10.56
C ILE A 114 -3.48 5.75 -9.12
N VAL A 115 -4.62 5.37 -8.55
CA VAL A 115 -4.97 5.70 -7.16
C VAL A 115 -3.94 5.10 -6.21
N LEU A 116 -3.57 3.83 -6.40
CA LEU A 116 -2.55 3.16 -5.59
C LEU A 116 -1.20 3.88 -5.67
N SER A 117 -0.76 4.28 -6.87
CA SER A 117 0.50 5.01 -7.06
C SER A 117 0.53 6.33 -6.33
N ILE A 118 -0.57 7.10 -6.40
CA ILE A 118 -0.66 8.38 -5.71
C ILE A 118 -0.59 8.18 -4.19
N VAL A 119 -1.34 7.21 -3.67
CA VAL A 119 -1.34 6.87 -2.22
C VAL A 119 0.06 6.48 -1.78
N VAL A 120 0.71 5.57 -2.49
CA VAL A 120 2.06 5.10 -2.14
C VAL A 120 3.07 6.25 -2.13
N VAL A 121 3.08 7.12 -3.15
CA VAL A 121 4.04 8.23 -3.21
C VAL A 121 3.85 9.25 -2.11
N VAL A 122 2.60 9.61 -1.80
CA VAL A 122 2.32 10.59 -0.75
C VAL A 122 2.63 10.02 0.64
N THR A 123 2.25 8.77 0.89
CA THR A 123 2.52 8.13 2.18
C THR A 123 4.00 7.81 2.37
N LEU A 124 4.73 7.48 1.31
CA LEU A 124 6.16 7.17 1.36
C LEU A 124 7.00 8.33 1.89
N ASN A 125 6.69 9.56 1.48
CA ASN A 125 7.40 10.75 1.95
C ASN A 125 7.21 11.00 3.47
N VAL A 126 6.05 10.64 4.00
CA VAL A 126 5.71 10.88 5.43
C VAL A 126 6.18 9.72 6.31
N VAL A 127 6.01 8.49 5.84
CA VAL A 127 6.02 7.30 6.70
C VAL A 127 7.17 6.34 6.39
N GLY A 128 7.82 6.50 5.24
CA GLY A 128 8.92 5.63 4.80
C GLY A 128 8.47 4.34 4.12
N ILE A 129 9.41 3.72 3.39
CA ILE A 129 9.14 2.55 2.53
C ILE A 129 8.68 1.34 3.34
N VAL A 130 9.34 1.06 4.46
CA VAL A 130 9.08 -0.13 5.28
C VAL A 130 7.63 -0.14 5.77
N LEU A 131 7.15 1.00 6.27
CA LEU A 131 5.79 1.10 6.80
C LEU A 131 4.74 1.08 5.69
N VAL A 132 5.00 1.74 4.57
CA VAL A 132 4.05 1.74 3.43
C VAL A 132 3.79 0.31 2.95
N ILE A 133 4.84 -0.48 2.72
CA ILE A 133 4.70 -1.87 2.26
C ILE A 133 3.98 -2.72 3.33
N GLY A 134 4.40 -2.59 4.59
CA GLY A 134 3.80 -3.35 5.70
C GLY A 134 2.32 -3.02 5.92
N MET A 135 1.96 -1.74 5.91
CA MET A 135 0.58 -1.30 6.16
C MET A 135 -0.36 -1.50 4.96
N LEU A 136 0.18 -1.55 3.74
CA LEU A 136 -0.64 -1.77 2.55
C LEU A 136 -1.16 -3.22 2.47
N ILE A 137 -0.33 -4.18 2.83
CA ILE A 137 -0.60 -5.61 2.61
C ILE A 137 -1.08 -6.31 3.89
N THR A 138 -0.38 -6.10 5.01
CA THR A 138 -0.56 -6.91 6.22
C THR A 138 -1.94 -6.80 6.86
N PRO A 139 -2.55 -5.60 7.06
CA PRO A 139 -3.88 -5.51 7.65
C PRO A 139 -4.97 -6.12 6.76
N ALA A 140 -4.84 -5.95 5.44
CA ALA A 140 -5.78 -6.54 4.48
C ALA A 140 -5.68 -8.07 4.47
N ALA A 141 -4.45 -8.61 4.50
CA ALA A 141 -4.21 -10.05 4.61
C ALA A 141 -4.74 -10.61 5.92
N ALA A 142 -4.51 -9.93 7.05
CA ALA A 142 -5.05 -10.35 8.36
C ALA A 142 -6.59 -10.38 8.35
N ALA A 143 -7.22 -9.36 7.78
CA ALA A 143 -8.68 -9.30 7.66
C ALA A 143 -9.24 -10.43 6.79
N SER A 144 -8.60 -10.75 5.68
CA SER A 144 -9.04 -11.83 4.78
C SER A 144 -9.02 -13.21 5.45
N LEU A 145 -8.13 -13.42 6.43
CA LEU A 145 -8.07 -14.66 7.20
C LEU A 145 -9.25 -14.80 8.20
N VAL A 146 -9.72 -13.69 8.75
CA VAL A 146 -10.75 -13.70 9.82
C VAL A 146 -12.15 -13.69 9.24
N VAL A 147 -12.34 -13.13 8.05
CA VAL A 147 -13.65 -12.85 7.46
C VAL A 147 -13.93 -13.74 6.27
N LYS A 148 -15.13 -14.34 6.25
CA LYS A 148 -15.58 -15.20 5.14
C LYS A 148 -16.17 -14.41 3.96
N ARG A 149 -16.68 -13.18 4.20
CA ARG A 149 -17.31 -12.35 3.16
C ARG A 149 -16.38 -11.22 2.78
N PHE A 150 -16.02 -11.11 1.51
CA PHE A 150 -15.12 -10.07 1.00
C PHE A 150 -15.56 -8.65 1.37
N SER A 151 -16.88 -8.37 1.35
CA SER A 151 -17.38 -7.03 1.70
C SER A 151 -17.01 -6.58 3.13
N ASN A 152 -16.81 -7.53 4.04
CA ASN A 152 -16.42 -7.24 5.42
C ASN A 152 -14.89 -7.18 5.59
N THR A 153 -14.10 -7.63 4.60
CA THR A 153 -12.63 -7.59 4.66
C THR A 153 -12.13 -6.16 4.66
N ILE A 154 -12.77 -5.26 3.90
CA ILE A 154 -12.35 -3.86 3.80
C ILE A 154 -12.47 -3.13 5.15
N PRO A 155 -13.65 -3.07 5.81
CA PRO A 155 -13.77 -2.37 7.08
C PRO A 155 -12.93 -3.00 8.19
N ILE A 156 -12.78 -4.33 8.21
CA ILE A 156 -11.94 -5.00 9.20
C ILE A 156 -10.45 -4.77 8.93
N GLY A 157 -10.03 -4.75 7.67
CA GLY A 157 -8.66 -4.37 7.29
C GLY A 157 -8.33 -2.93 7.70
N MET A 158 -9.25 -1.99 7.50
CA MET A 158 -9.10 -0.61 7.98
C MET A 158 -8.97 -0.55 9.50
N LEU A 159 -9.79 -1.29 10.23
CA LEU A 159 -9.74 -1.35 11.70
C LEU A 159 -8.40 -1.91 12.18
N PHE A 160 -7.90 -2.99 11.57
CA PHE A 160 -6.59 -3.55 11.90
C PHE A 160 -5.45 -2.57 11.58
N GLY A 161 -5.54 -1.83 10.46
CA GLY A 161 -4.58 -0.79 10.12
C GLY A 161 -4.55 0.33 11.17
N ILE A 162 -5.70 0.85 11.56
CA ILE A 162 -5.82 1.90 12.59
C ILE A 162 -5.28 1.40 13.94
N MET A 163 -5.66 0.20 14.36
CA MET A 163 -5.15 -0.39 15.59
C MET A 163 -3.62 -0.54 15.56
N SER A 164 -3.07 -1.03 14.44
CA SER A 164 -1.62 -1.17 14.26
C SER A 164 -0.91 0.18 14.37
N ALA A 165 -1.46 1.23 13.77
CA ALA A 165 -0.89 2.56 13.80
C ALA A 165 -0.90 3.13 15.24
N ILE A 166 -2.03 3.07 15.93
CA ILE A 166 -2.15 3.60 17.30
C ILE A 166 -1.22 2.85 18.25
N ILE A 167 -1.30 1.52 18.28
CA ILE A 167 -0.49 0.70 19.20
C ILE A 167 0.99 0.83 18.87
N GLY A 168 1.35 0.80 17.57
CA GLY A 168 2.73 0.93 17.12
C GLY A 168 3.36 2.28 17.47
N LEU A 169 2.60 3.39 17.34
CA LEU A 169 3.05 4.71 17.78
C LEU A 169 3.24 4.78 19.29
N TYR A 170 2.33 4.20 20.07
CA TYR A 170 2.50 4.12 21.53
C TYR A 170 3.78 3.36 21.91
N ILE A 171 4.02 2.20 21.29
CA ILE A 171 5.23 1.40 21.53
C ILE A 171 6.47 2.20 21.14
N SER A 172 6.46 2.84 19.97
CA SER A 172 7.54 3.69 19.48
C SER A 172 7.89 4.80 20.49
N TYR A 173 6.88 5.47 21.02
CA TYR A 173 7.06 6.56 21.98
C TYR A 173 7.68 6.12 23.30
N TYR A 174 7.22 4.99 23.88
CA TYR A 174 7.71 4.52 25.17
C TYR A 174 9.04 3.77 25.12
N LEU A 175 9.36 3.15 23.97
CA LEU A 175 10.59 2.37 23.80
C LEU A 175 11.67 3.11 23.00
N ASP A 176 11.47 4.39 22.66
CA ASP A 176 12.38 5.20 21.84
C ASP A 176 12.80 4.48 20.54
N THR A 177 11.85 3.76 19.90
CA THR A 177 12.09 3.01 18.68
C THR A 177 11.54 3.75 17.45
N PRO A 178 12.09 3.52 16.24
CA PRO A 178 11.57 4.13 15.02
C PRO A 178 10.09 3.78 14.81
N PRO A 179 9.20 4.78 14.53
CA PRO A 179 7.75 4.54 14.46
C PRO A 179 7.34 3.62 13.30
N GLY A 180 7.99 3.71 12.14
CA GLY A 180 7.70 2.87 11.00
C GLY A 180 7.81 1.37 11.29
N PRO A 181 8.98 0.88 11.69
CA PRO A 181 9.19 -0.51 12.10
C PRO A 181 8.29 -0.97 13.24
N SER A 182 8.03 -0.11 14.23
CA SER A 182 7.17 -0.44 15.39
C SER A 182 5.72 -0.71 14.96
N ILE A 183 5.15 0.12 14.09
CA ILE A 183 3.81 -0.08 13.54
C ILE A 183 3.77 -1.35 12.68
N CYS A 184 4.80 -1.59 11.86
CA CYS A 184 4.89 -2.77 11.02
C CYS A 184 4.94 -4.07 11.85
N LEU A 185 5.68 -4.08 12.97
CA LEU A 185 5.73 -5.19 13.90
C LEU A 185 4.37 -5.49 14.53
N VAL A 186 3.64 -4.46 14.96
CA VAL A 186 2.29 -4.63 15.53
C VAL A 186 1.33 -5.18 14.47
N SER A 187 1.38 -4.65 13.25
CA SER A 187 0.57 -5.16 12.14
C SER A 187 0.85 -6.64 11.85
N THR A 188 2.13 -7.02 11.85
CA THR A 188 2.56 -8.42 11.69
C THR A 188 2.10 -9.30 12.85
N ALA A 189 2.13 -8.80 14.09
CA ALA A 189 1.61 -9.54 15.24
C ALA A 189 0.10 -9.78 15.12
N ILE A 190 -0.67 -8.79 14.68
CA ILE A 190 -2.12 -8.94 14.40
C ILE A 190 -2.36 -10.00 13.33
N PHE A 191 -1.55 -10.00 12.26
CA PHE A 191 -1.64 -11.02 11.21
C PHE A 191 -1.35 -12.42 11.75
N ILE A 192 -0.30 -12.60 12.57
CA ILE A 192 0.03 -13.89 13.18
C ILE A 192 -1.11 -14.37 14.09
N LEU A 193 -1.70 -13.48 14.89
CA LEU A 193 -2.85 -13.83 15.74
C LEU A 193 -4.07 -14.25 14.91
N ALA A 194 -4.36 -13.53 13.83
CA ALA A 194 -5.41 -13.88 12.89
C ALA A 194 -5.17 -15.26 12.24
N PHE A 195 -3.94 -15.52 11.83
CA PHE A 195 -3.53 -16.80 11.21
C PHE A 195 -3.66 -17.97 12.19
N VAL A 196 -3.16 -17.82 13.41
CA VAL A 196 -3.24 -18.86 14.46
C VAL A 196 -4.70 -19.16 14.79
N LYS A 197 -5.52 -18.12 14.98
CA LYS A 197 -6.97 -18.28 15.23
C LYS A 197 -7.64 -19.08 14.12
N THR A 198 -7.38 -18.74 12.86
CA THR A 198 -7.99 -19.42 11.72
C THR A 198 -7.58 -20.88 11.65
N LYS A 199 -6.29 -21.19 11.89
CA LYS A 199 -5.78 -22.56 11.86
C LYS A 199 -6.32 -23.44 13.00
N ILE A 200 -6.58 -22.85 14.17
CA ILE A 200 -7.13 -23.59 15.33
C ILE A 200 -8.64 -23.83 15.19
N PHE A 201 -9.37 -22.83 14.67
CA PHE A 201 -10.84 -22.89 14.58
C PHE A 201 -11.37 -23.58 13.30
N THR A 202 -10.50 -23.83 12.30
CA THR A 202 -10.91 -24.49 11.03
C THR A 202 -10.57 -26.00 11.04
N ARG A 203 -10.16 -26.54 12.18
CA ARG A 203 -10.13 -27.97 12.48
C ARG A 203 -11.39 -28.32 13.28
#